data_161855ea011b14e3493465db5f2b8074
#
_entry.id   161855ea011b14e3493465db5f2b8074
#
_cell.length_a   1.000
_cell.length_b   1.000
_cell.length_c   1.000
_cell.angle_alpha   90.00
_cell.angle_beta   90.00
_cell.angle_gamma   90.00
#
_symmetry.space_group_name_H-M   'P 1'
#
loop_
_entity.id
_entity.type
_entity.pdbx_description
1 polymer ?
#
loop_
_entity_poly.entity_id
_entity_poly.type
_entity_poly.pdbx_seq_one_letter_code
_entity_poly.pdbx_strand_id
1 'polypeptide(L)'
;MPDTTGSFIWYELMTSDADAATRFYGKVVGWKIPGRAAAPEGVPDYRPILRDDGGSAGGVLALTPDMVAHGAQPAWVGYLHVADVDATVRDIKADGGKALMPRKDLPVGSIAMVTDPMGTPFYVMAPIPPPDKPDARSDVFDPRATQRVRWNDLASPDLARAKAFYAKHFAFQFNDVMPMGPMGDYCFIDHGGVRIGGMMQQPPQGPAALWQFYFGVPSAMAAKAAIVSGGGHILRDLHEVPGGDWVVIATDPQGAAFGVVGPRGT
;
A
#
# COMPACT_ATOMS: atom_id res chain seq x y z
N MET A 1 11.77 16.70 2.37
CA MET A 1 10.99 17.26 3.49
C MET A 1 10.75 16.14 4.49
N PRO A 2 10.62 16.38 5.81
CA PRO A 2 10.31 15.33 6.78
C PRO A 2 9.00 14.64 6.40
N ASP A 3 8.85 13.37 6.81
CA ASP A 3 7.55 12.71 6.72
C ASP A 3 6.56 13.54 7.54
N THR A 4 5.45 13.88 6.92
CA THR A 4 4.39 14.68 7.52
C THR A 4 3.15 13.81 7.70
N THR A 5 2.26 14.21 8.58
CA THR A 5 0.96 13.53 8.73
C THR A 5 0.33 13.28 7.36
N GLY A 6 0.04 12.00 7.05
CA GLY A 6 -0.50 11.55 5.78
C GLY A 6 0.53 11.04 4.76
N SER A 7 1.85 11.16 5.00
CA SER A 7 2.83 10.47 4.15
C SER A 7 2.64 8.96 4.24
N PHE A 8 2.65 8.25 3.10
CA PHE A 8 2.82 6.81 3.09
C PHE A 8 4.27 6.48 3.45
N ILE A 9 4.47 5.84 4.60
CA ILE A 9 5.81 5.57 5.14
C ILE A 9 6.19 4.10 5.14
N TRP A 10 5.25 3.19 4.90
CA TRP A 10 5.46 1.76 4.81
C TRP A 10 4.35 1.08 4.01
N TYR A 11 4.68 -0.07 3.41
CA TYR A 11 3.72 -0.95 2.74
C TYR A 11 3.93 -2.37 3.22
N GLU A 12 2.85 -3.04 3.58
CA GLU A 12 2.89 -4.39 4.13
C GLU A 12 2.04 -5.33 3.30
N LEU A 13 2.63 -6.43 2.88
CA LEU A 13 1.88 -7.57 2.35
C LEU A 13 1.48 -8.48 3.49
N MET A 14 0.20 -8.60 3.76
CA MET A 14 -0.35 -9.71 4.53
C MET A 14 -0.59 -10.89 3.60
N THR A 15 -0.07 -12.08 3.91
CA THR A 15 -0.15 -13.24 3.04
C THR A 15 -0.33 -14.54 3.82
N SER A 16 -0.99 -15.53 3.20
CA SER A 16 -1.10 -16.89 3.76
C SER A 16 0.16 -17.74 3.52
N ASP A 17 1.07 -17.32 2.61
CA ASP A 17 2.31 -18.04 2.30
C ASP A 17 3.44 -17.04 1.98
N ALA A 18 4.24 -16.73 2.99
CA ALA A 18 5.35 -15.78 2.86
C ALA A 18 6.50 -16.32 1.96
N ASP A 19 6.67 -17.64 1.86
CA ASP A 19 7.69 -18.22 0.98
C ASP A 19 7.28 -18.15 -0.49
N ALA A 20 6.00 -18.38 -0.79
CA ALA A 20 5.47 -18.19 -2.13
C ALA A 20 5.53 -16.71 -2.54
N ALA A 21 5.15 -15.80 -1.64
CA ALA A 21 5.23 -14.36 -1.86
C ALA A 21 6.68 -13.91 -2.13
N THR A 22 7.65 -14.42 -1.37
CA THR A 22 9.08 -14.15 -1.59
C THR A 22 9.52 -14.52 -3.01
N ARG A 23 9.16 -15.72 -3.47
CA ARG A 23 9.52 -16.17 -4.84
C ARG A 23 8.81 -15.36 -5.92
N PHE A 24 7.53 -15.03 -5.68
CA PHE A 24 6.70 -14.29 -6.63
C PHE A 24 7.19 -12.86 -6.82
N TYR A 25 7.25 -12.07 -5.74
CA TYR A 25 7.63 -10.65 -5.82
C TYR A 25 9.11 -10.46 -6.15
N GLY A 26 9.97 -11.43 -5.81
CA GLY A 26 11.35 -11.46 -6.26
C GLY A 26 11.49 -11.51 -7.78
N LYS A 27 10.59 -12.24 -8.48
CA LYS A 27 10.55 -12.31 -9.96
C LYS A 27 9.84 -11.12 -10.59
N VAL A 28 8.74 -10.64 -9.97
CA VAL A 28 7.88 -9.60 -10.57
C VAL A 28 8.49 -8.21 -10.42
N VAL A 29 9.01 -7.88 -9.23
CA VAL A 29 9.52 -6.53 -8.90
C VAL A 29 11.04 -6.50 -8.74
N GLY A 30 11.66 -7.67 -8.52
CA GLY A 30 13.10 -7.77 -8.26
C GLY A 30 13.46 -7.57 -6.79
N TRP A 31 12.49 -7.66 -5.87
CA TRP A 31 12.77 -7.49 -4.44
C TRP A 31 13.50 -8.68 -3.84
N LYS A 32 14.32 -8.40 -2.82
CA LYS A 32 14.99 -9.41 -2.00
C LYS A 32 14.26 -9.53 -0.66
N ILE A 33 13.61 -10.65 -0.44
CA ILE A 33 12.86 -10.92 0.79
C ILE A 33 13.54 -12.10 1.46
N PRO A 34 14.18 -11.92 2.63
CA PRO A 34 14.87 -13.02 3.33
C PRO A 34 13.88 -14.10 3.75
N GLY A 35 14.40 -15.31 3.98
CA GLY A 35 13.63 -16.36 4.61
C GLY A 35 13.24 -16.00 6.05
N ARG A 36 12.37 -16.81 6.63
CA ARG A 36 11.94 -16.63 8.03
C ARG A 36 13.14 -16.58 8.96
N ALA A 37 13.26 -15.51 9.74
CA ALA A 37 14.23 -15.45 10.82
C ALA A 37 13.82 -16.37 11.97
N ALA A 38 14.80 -16.88 12.72
CA ALA A 38 14.52 -17.57 13.97
C ALA A 38 13.83 -16.60 14.93
N ALA A 39 12.64 -16.95 15.38
CA ALA A 39 11.86 -16.15 16.32
C ALA A 39 11.23 -17.07 17.38
N PRO A 40 10.94 -16.54 18.59
CA PRO A 40 10.21 -17.28 19.61
C PRO A 40 8.84 -17.77 19.08
N GLU A 41 8.33 -18.83 19.69
CA GLU A 41 6.97 -19.32 19.40
C GLU A 41 5.93 -18.20 19.65
N GLY A 42 4.95 -18.12 18.77
CA GLY A 42 3.89 -17.08 18.84
C GLY A 42 4.25 -15.74 18.20
N VAL A 43 5.51 -15.52 17.81
CA VAL A 43 5.87 -14.31 17.03
C VAL A 43 5.53 -14.55 15.55
N PRO A 44 4.70 -13.68 14.93
CA PRO A 44 4.40 -13.78 13.52
C PRO A 44 5.67 -13.74 12.64
N ASP A 45 5.66 -14.49 11.55
CA ASP A 45 6.71 -14.41 10.53
C ASP A 45 6.59 -13.05 9.81
N TYR A 46 7.51 -12.16 10.09
CA TYR A 46 7.62 -10.85 9.46
C TYR A 46 8.97 -10.72 8.76
N ARG A 47 8.94 -10.35 7.48
CA ARG A 47 10.14 -10.30 6.64
C ARG A 47 10.28 -8.92 5.98
N PRO A 48 11.42 -8.24 6.07
CA PRO A 48 11.62 -6.99 5.34
C PRO A 48 11.69 -7.26 3.82
N ILE A 49 11.15 -6.34 3.05
CA ILE A 49 11.31 -6.30 1.59
C ILE A 49 12.46 -5.36 1.28
N LEU A 50 13.56 -5.91 0.76
CA LEU A 50 14.76 -5.17 0.47
C LEU A 50 14.85 -4.85 -1.03
N ARG A 51 15.32 -3.63 -1.34
CA ARG A 51 15.62 -3.15 -2.69
C ARG A 51 17.10 -3.38 -3.03
N ASP A 52 17.44 -3.25 -4.30
CA ASP A 52 18.82 -3.38 -4.78
C ASP A 52 19.75 -2.25 -4.31
N ASP A 53 19.19 -1.08 -3.96
CA ASP A 53 19.94 0.04 -3.40
C ASP A 53 20.22 -0.08 -1.89
N GLY A 54 19.85 -1.21 -1.29
CA GLY A 54 20.03 -1.50 0.13
C GLY A 54 18.94 -0.92 1.05
N GLY A 55 17.99 -0.15 0.52
CA GLY A 55 16.83 0.35 1.26
C GLY A 55 15.71 -0.70 1.36
N SER A 56 14.66 -0.36 2.13
CA SER A 56 13.48 -1.19 2.27
C SER A 56 12.32 -0.65 1.43
N ALA A 57 11.53 -1.55 0.84
CA ALA A 57 10.29 -1.20 0.14
C ALA A 57 9.04 -1.45 0.99
N GLY A 58 9.16 -2.20 2.09
CA GLY A 58 8.04 -2.61 2.91
C GLY A 58 8.33 -3.87 3.69
N GLY A 59 7.28 -4.61 4.06
CA GLY A 59 7.39 -5.89 4.77
C GLY A 59 6.36 -6.92 4.29
N VAL A 60 6.64 -8.18 4.60
CA VAL A 60 5.73 -9.31 4.42
C VAL A 60 5.36 -9.86 5.79
N LEU A 61 4.08 -9.88 6.11
CA LEU A 61 3.52 -10.48 7.32
C LEU A 61 2.80 -11.77 6.95
N ALA A 62 3.26 -12.90 7.46
CA ALA A 62 2.52 -14.15 7.37
C ALA A 62 1.29 -14.09 8.29
N LEU A 63 0.10 -14.29 7.73
CA LEU A 63 -1.16 -14.34 8.47
C LEU A 63 -1.16 -15.53 9.42
N THR A 64 -1.42 -15.26 10.69
CA THR A 64 -1.62 -16.33 11.68
C THR A 64 -3.05 -16.86 11.62
N PRO A 65 -3.32 -18.09 12.11
CA PRO A 65 -4.68 -18.62 12.20
C PRO A 65 -5.63 -17.69 12.97
N ASP A 66 -5.13 -17.02 14.00
CA ASP A 66 -5.91 -16.07 14.79
C ASP A 66 -6.31 -14.82 13.96
N MET A 67 -5.38 -14.24 13.18
CA MET A 67 -5.70 -13.14 12.28
C MET A 67 -6.76 -13.55 11.25
N VAL A 68 -6.64 -14.74 10.66
CA VAL A 68 -7.61 -15.27 9.70
C VAL A 68 -8.98 -15.47 10.34
N ALA A 69 -9.04 -16.00 11.57
CA ALA A 69 -10.28 -16.18 12.34
C ALA A 69 -10.98 -14.82 12.62
N HIS A 70 -10.22 -13.73 12.71
CA HIS A 70 -10.73 -12.36 12.83
C HIS A 70 -10.97 -11.66 11.50
N GLY A 71 -10.92 -12.39 10.38
CA GLY A 71 -11.29 -11.88 9.04
C GLY A 71 -10.16 -11.28 8.22
N ALA A 72 -8.89 -11.40 8.67
CA ALA A 72 -7.78 -10.98 7.86
C ALA A 72 -7.64 -11.86 6.60
N GLN A 73 -7.37 -11.23 5.47
CA GLN A 73 -7.17 -11.86 4.16
C GLN A 73 -5.88 -11.35 3.53
N PRO A 74 -5.30 -12.10 2.58
CA PRO A 74 -4.16 -11.62 1.83
C PRO A 74 -4.46 -10.26 1.16
N ALA A 75 -3.65 -9.26 1.48
CA ALA A 75 -3.79 -7.91 0.94
C ALA A 75 -2.52 -7.10 1.16
N TRP A 76 -2.30 -6.12 0.30
CA TRP A 76 -1.37 -5.02 0.57
C TRP A 76 -2.05 -3.94 1.40
N VAL A 77 -1.37 -3.45 2.42
CA VAL A 77 -1.86 -2.40 3.32
C VAL A 77 -0.80 -1.31 3.46
N GLY A 78 -1.21 -0.05 3.33
CA GLY A 78 -0.32 1.09 3.51
C GLY A 78 -0.32 1.60 4.95
N TYR A 79 0.80 2.21 5.36
CA TYR A 79 0.97 2.89 6.64
C TYR A 79 1.05 4.38 6.41
N LEU A 80 0.14 5.13 7.00
CA LEU A 80 0.14 6.59 6.99
C LEU A 80 0.79 7.14 8.24
N HIS A 81 1.75 8.04 8.05
CA HIS A 81 2.42 8.74 9.12
C HIS A 81 1.43 9.58 9.93
N VAL A 82 1.52 9.51 11.25
CA VAL A 82 0.81 10.37 12.20
C VAL A 82 1.72 10.77 13.36
N ALA A 83 1.45 11.90 13.97
CA ALA A 83 2.23 12.35 15.13
C ALA A 83 1.82 11.62 16.42
N ASP A 84 0.54 11.25 16.55
CA ASP A 84 -0.04 10.58 17.71
C ASP A 84 -1.09 9.56 17.27
N VAL A 85 -0.78 8.28 17.51
CA VAL A 85 -1.65 7.16 17.10
C VAL A 85 -2.97 7.17 17.87
N ASP A 86 -2.95 7.42 19.19
CA ASP A 86 -4.17 7.36 20.01
C ASP A 86 -5.13 8.51 19.66
N ALA A 87 -4.59 9.72 19.50
CA ALA A 87 -5.37 10.87 19.05
C ALA A 87 -5.98 10.61 17.68
N THR A 88 -5.19 10.11 16.72
CA THR A 88 -5.65 9.80 15.36
C THR A 88 -6.74 8.72 15.35
N VAL A 89 -6.56 7.64 16.10
CA VAL A 89 -7.55 6.56 16.20
C VAL A 89 -8.86 7.06 16.78
N ARG A 90 -8.80 7.90 17.85
CA ARG A 90 -9.99 8.53 18.44
C ARG A 90 -10.74 9.37 17.41
N ASP A 91 -10.01 10.22 16.68
CA ASP A 91 -10.60 11.15 15.72
C ASP A 91 -11.18 10.43 14.49
N ILE A 92 -10.51 9.38 13.99
CA ILE A 92 -11.02 8.48 12.94
C ILE A 92 -12.33 7.81 13.39
N LYS A 93 -12.39 7.32 14.63
CA LYS A 93 -13.62 6.70 15.18
C LYS A 93 -14.75 7.71 15.30
N ALA A 94 -14.47 8.95 15.69
CA ALA A 94 -15.47 10.02 15.76
C ALA A 94 -16.06 10.36 14.38
N ASP A 95 -15.30 10.17 13.30
CA ASP A 95 -15.73 10.38 11.92
C ASP A 95 -16.32 9.12 11.24
N GLY A 96 -16.55 8.04 12.02
CA GLY A 96 -17.23 6.83 11.55
C GLY A 96 -16.32 5.72 11.04
N GLY A 97 -14.99 5.88 11.14
CA GLY A 97 -14.05 4.79 10.95
C GLY A 97 -14.02 3.82 12.15
N LYS A 98 -13.24 2.75 12.03
CA LYS A 98 -13.13 1.72 13.06
C LYS A 98 -11.67 1.43 13.38
N ALA A 99 -11.38 1.01 14.62
CA ALA A 99 -10.13 0.37 14.96
C ALA A 99 -10.26 -1.14 14.75
N LEU A 100 -9.40 -1.71 13.88
CA LEU A 100 -9.30 -3.14 13.63
C LEU A 100 -8.26 -3.79 14.55
N MET A 101 -7.17 -3.07 14.83
CA MET A 101 -6.15 -3.44 15.80
C MET A 101 -5.87 -2.23 16.68
N PRO A 102 -5.93 -2.37 18.02
CA PRO A 102 -5.58 -1.28 18.93
C PRO A 102 -4.10 -0.91 18.79
N ARG A 103 -3.73 0.25 19.36
CA ARG A 103 -2.32 0.66 19.42
C ARG A 103 -1.43 -0.47 19.91
N LYS A 104 -0.34 -0.68 19.18
CA LYS A 104 0.75 -1.57 19.53
C LYS A 104 2.07 -0.81 19.42
N ASP A 105 2.88 -0.86 20.48
CA ASP A 105 4.20 -0.27 20.49
C ASP A 105 5.23 -1.29 19.97
N LEU A 106 6.06 -0.85 19.04
CA LEU A 106 7.14 -1.59 18.43
C LEU A 106 8.45 -0.83 18.63
N PRO A 107 9.62 -1.47 18.51
CA PRO A 107 10.92 -0.76 18.58
C PRO A 107 11.07 0.38 17.56
N VAL A 108 10.31 0.33 16.45
CA VAL A 108 10.34 1.30 15.35
C VAL A 108 9.22 2.34 15.43
N GLY A 109 8.38 2.31 16.44
CA GLY A 109 7.27 3.26 16.63
C GLY A 109 5.98 2.61 17.08
N SER A 110 4.93 3.41 17.23
CA SER A 110 3.59 2.95 17.59
C SER A 110 2.74 2.82 16.34
N ILE A 111 1.94 1.76 16.25
CA ILE A 111 1.03 1.49 15.14
C ILE A 111 -0.39 1.19 15.62
N ALA A 112 -1.38 1.43 14.79
CA ALA A 112 -2.73 0.88 14.93
C ALA A 112 -3.31 0.58 13.54
N MET A 113 -4.15 -0.44 13.41
CA MET A 113 -4.88 -0.69 12.18
C MET A 113 -6.30 -0.14 12.30
N VAL A 114 -6.70 0.62 11.31
CA VAL A 114 -8.00 1.31 11.28
C VAL A 114 -8.68 1.13 9.93
N THR A 115 -9.95 1.51 9.86
CA THR A 115 -10.63 1.73 8.57
C THR A 115 -11.06 3.18 8.44
N ASP A 116 -11.21 3.62 7.19
CA ASP A 116 -12.00 4.80 6.89
C ASP A 116 -13.52 4.52 7.14
N PRO A 117 -14.40 5.53 7.02
CA PRO A 117 -15.83 5.34 7.20
C PRO A 117 -16.52 4.42 6.18
N MET A 118 -15.85 4.09 5.08
CA MET A 118 -16.33 3.16 4.04
C MET A 118 -15.78 1.73 4.23
N GLY A 119 -14.93 1.54 5.25
CA GLY A 119 -14.38 0.23 5.59
C GLY A 119 -13.02 -0.09 4.98
N THR A 120 -12.39 0.85 4.27
CA THR A 120 -11.03 0.67 3.70
C THR A 120 -9.99 0.57 4.81
N PRO A 121 -9.26 -0.56 4.95
CA PRO A 121 -8.27 -0.73 5.98
C PRO A 121 -6.94 -0.06 5.64
N PHE A 122 -6.27 0.49 6.65
CA PHE A 122 -4.90 0.99 6.58
C PHE A 122 -4.30 1.07 7.99
N TYR A 123 -2.97 1.19 8.06
CA TYR A 123 -2.30 1.47 9.32
C TYR A 123 -2.04 2.96 9.49
N VAL A 124 -2.11 3.42 10.72
CA VAL A 124 -1.51 4.68 11.17
C VAL A 124 -0.28 4.37 12.00
N MET A 125 0.79 5.14 11.81
CA MET A 125 2.07 4.93 12.49
C MET A 125 2.71 6.24 12.91
N ALA A 126 3.13 6.31 14.18
CA ALA A 126 4.06 7.30 14.69
C ALA A 126 5.45 6.65 14.78
N PRO A 127 6.33 6.86 13.77
CA PRO A 127 7.62 6.18 13.73
C PRO A 127 8.61 6.77 14.74
N ILE A 128 9.53 5.94 15.22
CA ILE A 128 10.70 6.34 15.99
C ILE A 128 11.91 6.21 15.06
N PRO A 129 12.54 7.33 14.65
CA PRO A 129 13.74 7.27 13.81
C PRO A 129 14.89 6.57 14.53
N PRO A 130 15.80 5.90 13.79
CA PRO A 130 17.00 5.33 14.39
C PRO A 130 17.83 6.40 15.12
N PRO A 131 18.42 6.09 16.29
CA PRO A 131 19.17 7.07 17.08
C PRO A 131 20.38 7.68 16.33
N ASP A 132 20.98 6.92 15.43
CA ASP A 132 22.10 7.35 14.55
C ASP A 132 21.63 8.18 13.34
N LYS A 133 20.32 8.23 13.08
CA LYS A 133 19.72 8.92 11.95
C LYS A 133 18.38 9.59 12.36
N PRO A 134 18.40 10.58 13.25
CA PRO A 134 17.18 11.21 13.78
C PRO A 134 16.33 11.90 12.69
N ASP A 135 16.95 12.29 11.57
CA ASP A 135 16.28 12.90 10.42
C ASP A 135 15.96 11.89 9.31
N ALA A 136 16.07 10.57 9.61
CA ALA A 136 15.71 9.53 8.64
C ALA A 136 14.25 9.68 8.21
N ARG A 137 14.02 9.49 6.91
CA ARG A 137 12.70 9.55 6.28
C ARG A 137 12.45 8.28 5.56
N SER A 138 11.17 7.96 5.42
CA SER A 138 10.78 6.87 4.55
C SER A 138 10.99 7.24 3.10
N ASP A 139 11.54 6.30 2.33
CA ASP A 139 11.73 6.39 0.89
C ASP A 139 11.05 5.23 0.14
N VAL A 140 10.06 4.60 0.79
CA VAL A 140 9.28 3.48 0.21
C VAL A 140 8.36 3.93 -0.93
N PHE A 141 8.03 5.22 -0.98
CA PHE A 141 7.30 5.87 -2.05
C PHE A 141 8.22 6.79 -2.86
N ASP A 142 8.20 6.62 -4.18
CA ASP A 142 8.83 7.53 -5.15
C ASP A 142 8.08 7.41 -6.49
N PRO A 143 7.55 8.51 -7.07
CA PRO A 143 6.72 8.46 -8.28
C PRO A 143 7.47 8.02 -9.54
N ARG A 144 8.80 7.83 -9.49
CA ARG A 144 9.64 7.51 -10.65
C ARG A 144 10.53 6.29 -10.47
N ALA A 145 10.92 5.97 -9.23
CA ALA A 145 11.91 4.93 -8.98
C ALA A 145 11.31 3.51 -9.09
N THR A 146 12.11 2.59 -9.59
CA THR A 146 11.78 1.16 -9.53
C THR A 146 11.89 0.61 -8.11
N GLN A 147 11.26 -0.54 -7.87
CA GLN A 147 11.25 -1.23 -6.58
C GLN A 147 10.63 -0.42 -5.42
N ARG A 148 9.95 0.69 -5.70
CA ARG A 148 9.16 1.49 -4.75
C ARG A 148 7.71 1.54 -5.19
N VAL A 149 6.81 1.90 -4.30
CA VAL A 149 5.46 2.29 -4.70
C VAL A 149 5.56 3.62 -5.44
N ARG A 150 4.99 3.67 -6.63
CA ARG A 150 4.98 4.87 -7.48
C ARG A 150 3.63 5.57 -7.50
N TRP A 151 2.57 4.83 -7.12
CA TRP A 151 1.20 5.33 -7.17
C TRP A 151 0.31 4.59 -6.18
N ASN A 152 -0.66 5.31 -5.59
CA ASN A 152 -1.63 4.80 -4.62
C ASN A 152 -3.04 5.13 -5.11
N ASP A 153 -3.85 4.14 -5.44
CA ASP A 153 -5.23 4.31 -5.88
C ASP A 153 -6.23 3.87 -4.83
N LEU A 154 -7.35 4.58 -4.76
CA LEU A 154 -8.50 4.14 -3.99
C LEU A 154 -9.79 4.28 -4.81
N ALA A 155 -10.46 3.17 -5.07
CA ALA A 155 -11.84 3.18 -5.53
C ALA A 155 -12.76 3.10 -4.30
N SER A 156 -13.50 4.17 -4.03
CA SER A 156 -14.36 4.29 -2.84
C SER A 156 -15.85 4.20 -3.21
N PRO A 157 -16.67 3.49 -2.43
CA PRO A 157 -18.13 3.48 -2.63
C PRO A 157 -18.79 4.85 -2.40
N ASP A 158 -18.13 5.75 -1.67
CA ASP A 158 -18.53 7.15 -1.49
C ASP A 158 -17.29 8.04 -1.63
N LEU A 159 -17.03 8.46 -2.88
CA LEU A 159 -15.87 9.28 -3.23
C LEU A 159 -15.85 10.61 -2.48
N ALA A 160 -17.01 11.26 -2.32
CA ALA A 160 -17.08 12.56 -1.66
C ALA A 160 -16.71 12.47 -0.18
N ARG A 161 -17.23 11.46 0.50
CA ARG A 161 -16.93 11.18 1.91
C ARG A 161 -15.47 10.73 2.11
N ALA A 162 -14.95 9.90 1.20
CA ALA A 162 -13.54 9.50 1.23
C ALA A 162 -12.61 10.70 1.10
N LYS A 163 -12.82 11.56 0.10
CA LYS A 163 -12.03 12.78 -0.08
C LYS A 163 -12.05 13.67 1.16
N ALA A 164 -13.23 13.91 1.74
CA ALA A 164 -13.36 14.71 2.96
C ALA A 164 -12.60 14.09 4.14
N PHE A 165 -12.69 12.78 4.32
CA PHE A 165 -12.00 12.04 5.36
C PHE A 165 -10.47 12.14 5.23
N TYR A 166 -9.93 11.79 4.05
CA TYR A 166 -8.47 11.80 3.85
C TYR A 166 -7.89 13.22 3.82
N ALA A 167 -8.65 14.23 3.36
CA ALA A 167 -8.25 15.63 3.46
C ALA A 167 -8.15 16.09 4.92
N LYS A 168 -9.13 15.72 5.75
CA LYS A 168 -9.19 16.10 7.17
C LYS A 168 -8.09 15.46 8.00
N HIS A 169 -7.90 14.14 7.85
CA HIS A 169 -7.02 13.36 8.73
C HIS A 169 -5.57 13.30 8.24
N PHE A 170 -5.36 13.41 6.92
CA PHE A 170 -4.06 13.13 6.28
C PHE A 170 -3.59 14.24 5.35
N ALA A 171 -4.25 15.39 5.35
CA ALA A 171 -3.90 16.54 4.54
C ALA A 171 -3.80 16.27 3.04
N PHE A 172 -4.53 15.27 2.52
CA PHE A 172 -4.61 15.00 1.10
C PHE A 172 -5.35 16.13 0.38
N GLN A 173 -4.82 16.55 -0.76
CA GLN A 173 -5.39 17.60 -1.61
C GLN A 173 -5.88 16.99 -2.92
N PHE A 174 -7.03 17.46 -3.40
CA PHE A 174 -7.72 16.95 -4.60
C PHE A 174 -7.98 18.10 -5.58
N ASN A 175 -6.88 18.75 -6.01
CA ASN A 175 -6.95 19.96 -6.82
C ASN A 175 -7.18 19.69 -8.31
N ASP A 176 -6.76 18.51 -8.78
CA ASP A 176 -6.86 18.12 -10.18
C ASP A 176 -7.78 16.91 -10.36
N VAL A 177 -8.51 16.92 -11.47
CA VAL A 177 -9.48 15.89 -11.85
C VAL A 177 -9.26 15.52 -13.32
N MET A 178 -9.30 14.22 -13.60
CA MET A 178 -9.32 13.69 -14.96
C MET A 178 -10.70 13.05 -15.22
N PRO A 179 -11.52 13.60 -16.14
CA PRO A 179 -12.78 12.98 -16.51
C PRO A 179 -12.55 11.61 -17.19
N MET A 180 -13.21 10.58 -16.66
CA MET A 180 -13.13 9.19 -17.17
C MET A 180 -14.42 8.77 -17.90
N GLY A 181 -15.19 9.75 -18.40
CA GLY A 181 -16.48 9.50 -19.10
C GLY A 181 -17.48 8.78 -18.19
N PRO A 182 -18.04 7.65 -18.62
CA PRO A 182 -19.04 6.91 -17.84
C PRO A 182 -18.55 6.39 -16.48
N MET A 183 -17.25 6.33 -16.25
CA MET A 183 -16.66 5.93 -14.97
C MET A 183 -16.58 7.08 -13.95
N GLY A 184 -17.04 8.28 -14.31
CA GLY A 184 -16.96 9.45 -13.46
C GLY A 184 -15.60 10.12 -13.47
N ASP A 185 -15.27 10.80 -12.38
CA ASP A 185 -14.03 11.55 -12.23
C ASP A 185 -12.95 10.75 -11.50
N TYR A 186 -11.74 10.81 -12.01
CA TYR A 186 -10.55 10.37 -11.31
C TYR A 186 -9.88 11.59 -10.66
N CYS A 187 -9.95 11.67 -9.34
CA CYS A 187 -9.43 12.78 -8.55
C CYS A 187 -7.98 12.48 -8.13
N PHE A 188 -7.04 13.28 -8.62
CA PHE A 188 -5.64 13.13 -8.21
C PHE A 188 -5.45 13.49 -6.74
N ILE A 189 -4.54 12.78 -6.07
CA ILE A 189 -4.15 13.03 -4.69
C ILE A 189 -2.78 13.71 -4.71
N ASP A 190 -2.72 14.94 -4.22
CA ASP A 190 -1.48 15.63 -3.94
C ASP A 190 -1.25 15.70 -2.42
N HIS A 191 -0.03 15.41 -1.96
CA HIS A 191 0.38 15.50 -0.57
C HIS A 191 1.81 16.02 -0.45
N GLY A 192 2.03 17.03 0.41
CA GLY A 192 3.35 17.63 0.58
C GLY A 192 3.97 18.19 -0.72
N GLY A 193 3.14 18.61 -1.68
CA GLY A 193 3.57 19.12 -2.99
C GLY A 193 3.95 18.02 -4.00
N VAL A 194 3.68 16.75 -3.69
CA VAL A 194 3.92 15.61 -4.58
C VAL A 194 2.60 14.95 -4.92
N ARG A 195 2.41 14.59 -6.19
CA ARG A 195 1.30 13.76 -6.63
C ARG A 195 1.58 12.32 -6.26
N ILE A 196 0.74 11.76 -5.37
CA ILE A 196 0.98 10.44 -4.77
C ILE A 196 0.01 9.36 -5.25
N GLY A 197 -1.07 9.73 -5.94
CA GLY A 197 -2.09 8.77 -6.31
C GLY A 197 -3.37 9.38 -6.84
N GLY A 198 -4.46 8.62 -6.76
CA GLY A 198 -5.78 9.07 -7.14
C GLY A 198 -6.92 8.35 -6.41
N MET A 199 -8.08 8.97 -6.45
CA MET A 199 -9.34 8.39 -5.98
C MET A 199 -10.41 8.47 -7.04
N MET A 200 -11.25 7.44 -7.10
CA MET A 200 -12.40 7.41 -7.99
C MET A 200 -13.62 6.79 -7.30
N GLN A 201 -14.80 7.06 -7.87
CA GLN A 201 -16.01 6.39 -7.45
C GLN A 201 -15.94 4.91 -7.82
N GLN A 202 -16.18 4.05 -6.85
CA GLN A 202 -16.29 2.61 -7.09
C GLN A 202 -17.61 2.29 -7.80
N PRO A 203 -17.64 1.36 -8.76
CA PRO A 203 -18.89 0.83 -9.29
C PRO A 203 -19.76 0.22 -8.17
N PRO A 204 -21.12 0.28 -8.28
CA PRO A 204 -22.02 -0.19 -7.22
C PRO A 204 -21.85 -1.65 -6.78
N GLN A 205 -21.29 -2.48 -7.63
CA GLN A 205 -21.02 -3.92 -7.36
C GLN A 205 -19.52 -4.22 -7.30
N GLY A 206 -18.71 -3.22 -6.97
CA GLY A 206 -17.27 -3.39 -6.80
C GLY A 206 -16.90 -4.28 -5.60
N PRO A 207 -15.67 -4.81 -5.58
CA PRO A 207 -15.16 -5.56 -4.42
C PRO A 207 -15.04 -4.63 -3.20
N ALA A 208 -14.70 -5.19 -2.02
CA ALA A 208 -14.40 -4.37 -0.85
C ALA A 208 -13.34 -3.31 -1.19
N ALA A 209 -13.56 -2.07 -0.74
CA ALA A 209 -12.63 -0.98 -1.01
C ALA A 209 -11.28 -1.25 -0.34
N LEU A 210 -10.24 -1.27 -1.14
CA LEU A 210 -8.85 -1.42 -0.70
C LEU A 210 -7.99 -0.38 -1.42
N TRP A 211 -6.94 0.08 -0.74
CA TRP A 211 -5.88 0.80 -1.42
C TRP A 211 -5.16 -0.14 -2.39
N GLN A 212 -5.03 0.31 -3.63
CA GLN A 212 -4.30 -0.37 -4.70
C GLN A 212 -2.93 0.31 -4.86
N PHE A 213 -1.86 -0.43 -4.65
CA PHE A 213 -0.49 0.09 -4.75
C PHE A 213 0.16 -0.39 -6.04
N TYR A 214 0.89 0.53 -6.71
CA TYR A 214 1.58 0.24 -7.97
C TYR A 214 3.08 0.28 -7.76
N PHE A 215 3.72 -0.85 -7.97
CA PHE A 215 5.16 -1.03 -7.79
C PHE A 215 5.91 -0.68 -9.07
N GLY A 216 6.94 0.15 -8.95
CA GLY A 216 7.81 0.52 -10.05
C GLY A 216 8.63 -0.66 -10.55
N VAL A 217 8.55 -0.93 -11.85
CA VAL A 217 9.30 -1.99 -12.54
C VAL A 217 10.05 -1.46 -13.76
N PRO A 218 11.18 -2.06 -14.15
CA PRO A 218 11.93 -1.63 -15.34
C PRO A 218 11.23 -1.96 -16.67
N SER A 219 10.30 -2.93 -16.68
CA SER A 219 9.50 -3.33 -17.84
C SER A 219 8.16 -3.89 -17.38
N ALA A 220 7.07 -3.20 -17.73
CA ALA A 220 5.72 -3.65 -17.41
C ALA A 220 5.36 -4.96 -18.13
N MET A 221 5.87 -5.17 -19.35
CA MET A 221 5.66 -6.39 -20.12
C MET A 221 6.40 -7.58 -19.50
N ALA A 222 7.64 -7.41 -19.09
CA ALA A 222 8.39 -8.46 -18.40
C ALA A 222 7.75 -8.81 -17.04
N ALA A 223 7.30 -7.80 -16.30
CA ALA A 223 6.58 -8.01 -15.04
C ALA A 223 5.26 -8.78 -15.28
N LYS A 224 4.48 -8.45 -16.33
CA LYS A 224 3.29 -9.22 -16.71
C LYS A 224 3.61 -10.69 -16.97
N ALA A 225 4.68 -10.97 -17.72
CA ALA A 225 5.10 -12.34 -17.98
C ALA A 225 5.50 -13.07 -16.68
N ALA A 226 6.21 -12.39 -15.77
CA ALA A 226 6.59 -12.93 -14.47
C ALA A 226 5.36 -13.19 -13.58
N ILE A 227 4.35 -12.31 -13.58
CA ILE A 227 3.07 -12.50 -12.87
C ILE A 227 2.40 -13.79 -13.33
N VAL A 228 2.20 -13.95 -14.63
CA VAL A 228 1.52 -15.13 -15.20
C VAL A 228 2.31 -16.41 -14.91
N SER A 229 3.62 -16.41 -15.16
CA SER A 229 4.47 -17.58 -14.91
C SER A 229 4.65 -17.91 -13.42
N GLY A 230 4.46 -16.92 -12.54
CA GLY A 230 4.50 -17.07 -11.10
C GLY A 230 3.18 -17.52 -10.47
N GLY A 231 2.12 -17.73 -11.27
CA GLY A 231 0.80 -18.15 -10.78
C GLY A 231 -0.11 -17.02 -10.34
N GLY A 232 0.24 -15.76 -10.61
CA GLY A 232 -0.64 -14.61 -10.40
C GLY A 232 -1.72 -14.51 -11.48
N HIS A 233 -2.78 -13.77 -11.19
CA HIS A 233 -3.91 -13.59 -12.10
C HIS A 233 -4.01 -12.12 -12.56
N ILE A 234 -4.10 -11.91 -13.89
CA ILE A 234 -4.24 -10.57 -14.46
C ILE A 234 -5.69 -10.12 -14.34
N LEU A 235 -5.92 -9.01 -13.60
CA LEU A 235 -7.22 -8.36 -13.44
C LEU A 235 -7.45 -7.31 -14.55
N ARG A 236 -6.41 -6.53 -14.86
CA ARG A 236 -6.42 -5.58 -15.97
C ARG A 236 -5.12 -5.69 -16.73
N ASP A 237 -5.24 -5.98 -18.01
CA ASP A 237 -4.11 -6.20 -18.90
C ASP A 237 -3.29 -4.94 -19.16
N LEU A 238 -2.10 -5.13 -19.70
CA LEU A 238 -1.13 -4.11 -20.05
C LEU A 238 -1.78 -2.96 -20.83
N HIS A 239 -1.75 -1.77 -20.28
CA HIS A 239 -2.29 -0.57 -20.91
C HIS A 239 -1.44 0.64 -20.55
N GLU A 240 -1.44 1.61 -21.45
CA GLU A 240 -0.73 2.88 -21.25
C GLU A 240 -1.55 3.82 -20.37
N VAL A 241 -0.86 4.56 -19.51
CA VAL A 241 -1.44 5.60 -18.67
C VAL A 241 -0.86 6.97 -19.06
N PRO A 242 -1.53 8.08 -18.72
CA PRO A 242 -0.99 9.42 -18.96
C PRO A 242 0.44 9.55 -18.40
N GLY A 243 1.35 10.07 -19.25
CA GLY A 243 2.77 10.17 -18.91
C GLY A 243 3.67 9.13 -19.60
N GLY A 244 3.08 8.17 -20.35
CA GLY A 244 3.80 7.20 -21.18
C GLY A 244 4.27 5.95 -20.46
N ASP A 245 3.97 5.81 -19.17
CA ASP A 245 4.17 4.56 -18.46
C ASP A 245 3.06 3.55 -18.79
N TRP A 246 3.36 2.28 -18.56
CA TRP A 246 2.44 1.16 -18.76
C TRP A 246 2.14 0.48 -17.43
N VAL A 247 0.90 0.03 -17.28
CA VAL A 247 0.39 -0.54 -16.04
C VAL A 247 -0.22 -1.91 -16.31
N VAL A 248 -0.05 -2.82 -15.34
CA VAL A 248 -0.78 -4.09 -15.23
C VAL A 248 -1.35 -4.16 -13.82
N ILE A 249 -2.62 -4.56 -13.68
CA ILE A 249 -3.22 -4.86 -12.38
C ILE A 249 -3.44 -6.36 -12.29
N ALA A 250 -3.06 -6.94 -11.15
CA ALA A 250 -3.08 -8.38 -10.93
C ALA A 250 -3.35 -8.73 -9.47
N THR A 251 -3.58 -10.01 -9.21
CA THR A 251 -3.41 -10.60 -7.88
C THR A 251 -2.18 -11.51 -7.87
N ASP A 252 -1.56 -11.61 -6.70
CA ASP A 252 -0.57 -12.64 -6.44
C ASP A 252 -1.24 -14.03 -6.27
N PRO A 253 -0.48 -15.13 -6.16
CA PRO A 253 -1.04 -16.48 -6.00
C PRO A 253 -1.87 -16.68 -4.72
N GLN A 254 -1.77 -15.80 -3.73
CA GLN A 254 -2.54 -15.82 -2.50
C GLN A 254 -3.78 -14.92 -2.55
N GLY A 255 -3.93 -14.14 -3.63
CA GLY A 255 -5.08 -13.26 -3.88
C GLY A 255 -4.89 -11.80 -3.52
N ALA A 256 -3.71 -11.38 -3.04
CA ALA A 256 -3.45 -9.97 -2.78
C ALA A 256 -3.36 -9.18 -4.08
N ALA A 257 -4.23 -8.16 -4.23
CA ALA A 257 -4.24 -7.29 -5.40
C ALA A 257 -3.10 -6.28 -5.36
N PHE A 258 -2.49 -6.03 -6.51
CA PHE A 258 -1.42 -5.05 -6.71
C PHE A 258 -1.35 -4.58 -8.15
N GLY A 259 -0.65 -3.47 -8.38
CA GLY A 259 -0.29 -3.03 -9.72
C GLY A 259 1.23 -3.02 -9.92
N VAL A 260 1.65 -3.08 -11.17
CA VAL A 260 3.01 -2.74 -11.59
C VAL A 260 2.96 -1.58 -12.57
N VAL A 261 3.94 -0.69 -12.53
CA VAL A 261 4.03 0.50 -13.36
C VAL A 261 5.45 0.74 -13.84
N GLY A 262 5.63 1.07 -15.11
CA GLY A 262 6.92 1.38 -15.68
C GLY A 262 6.89 1.48 -17.19
N PRO A 263 8.06 1.63 -17.85
CA PRO A 263 8.14 1.57 -19.30
C PRO A 263 7.52 0.26 -19.82
N ARG A 264 6.97 0.32 -21.03
CA ARG A 264 6.40 -0.90 -21.65
C ARG A 264 7.39 -2.05 -21.66
N GLY A 265 8.62 -1.74 -22.03
CA GLY A 265 9.67 -2.74 -22.26
C GLY A 265 9.43 -3.58 -23.51
N THR A 266 10.36 -4.45 -23.76
CA THR A 266 10.34 -5.46 -24.84
C THR A 266 10.03 -6.84 -24.28
#